data_3c2941b7889c10d7d51d54fa832489ad
#
_entry.id   3c2941b7889c10d7d51d54fa832489ad
#
_cell.length_a   1.000
_cell.length_b   1.000
_cell.length_c   1.000
_cell.angle_alpha   90.00
_cell.angle_beta   90.00
_cell.angle_gamma   90.00
#
_symmetry.space_group_name_H-M   'P 1'
#
loop_
_entity.id
_entity.type
_entity.pdbx_description
1 polymer ?
#
loop_
_entity_poly.entity_id
_entity_poly.type
_entity_poly.pdbx_seq_one_letter_code
_entity_poly.pdbx_strand_id
1 'polypeptide(L)'
;MHAHRRRDGRAPVAGAGGILVGHQERPDPGTERRMRRGTRYGALLGPLLAGGATPDLVTRAARGLGLPERGRYAVVVLGTPVPDAVVAEGPDVDGARWWWGSAEGSPGEAEAREGGREVAVVLLGPAGAARAAARLRELGAGPGGVSPVVGSLAELGAARRLAGTALLTCAPGSREIVRLDERLPAALLVSRPELSTRLLAEVFGPLLTLVPAERSLLVETLEAWLECGGSVGRAAGRLGCHRNTVFNRLRRLERLTARSLSRPRELVDLVLALEVLRLSSAPP
;
A
#
# COMPACT_ATOMS: atom_id res chain seq x y z
N MET A 1 73.10 -32.66 -7.57
CA MET A 1 73.53 -33.33 -6.31
C MET A 1 72.23 -33.70 -5.59
N HIS A 2 72.06 -35.04 -5.57
CA HIS A 2 71.53 -35.93 -4.53
C HIS A 2 70.15 -35.56 -3.91
N ALA A 3 69.17 -36.29 -4.14
CA ALA A 3 68.86 -37.71 -4.03
C ALA A 3 67.85 -37.99 -2.91
N HIS A 4 66.79 -38.69 -3.33
CA HIS A 4 66.13 -39.83 -2.66
C HIS A 4 65.49 -39.66 -1.27
N ARG A 5 64.34 -40.14 -0.96
CA ARG A 5 63.62 -41.45 -1.18
C ARG A 5 62.23 -41.29 -0.58
N ARG A 6 61.17 -41.66 -1.28
CA ARG A 6 60.39 -42.90 -1.19
C ARG A 6 59.91 -43.34 0.21
N ARG A 7 58.63 -43.55 0.24
CA ARG A 7 57.76 -44.72 0.59
C ARG A 7 57.00 -44.54 1.87
N ASP A 8 55.88 -44.87 1.92
CA ASP A 8 54.78 -45.83 1.73
C ASP A 8 53.76 -45.51 2.77
N GLY A 9 52.51 -45.36 2.49
CA GLY A 9 51.56 -46.41 2.20
C GLY A 9 50.70 -46.71 3.39
N ARG A 10 49.41 -46.38 3.31
CA ARG A 10 48.25 -47.16 3.78
C ARG A 10 47.03 -46.30 4.00
N ALA A 11 46.07 -46.44 3.14
CA ALA A 11 44.70 -46.46 3.59
C ALA A 11 44.48 -47.82 4.30
N PRO A 12 43.50 -48.00 5.13
CA PRO A 12 42.08 -47.86 4.85
C PRO A 12 41.20 -47.53 6.06
N VAL A 13 39.97 -47.60 5.74
CA VAL A 13 38.80 -48.06 6.51
C VAL A 13 37.72 -47.02 6.78
N ALA A 14 36.65 -47.30 6.08
CA ALA A 14 35.28 -46.82 6.27
C ALA A 14 34.82 -46.85 7.74
N GLY A 15 33.96 -45.92 8.02
CA GLY A 15 33.22 -46.00 9.28
C GLY A 15 32.24 -44.87 9.48
N ALA A 16 30.99 -45.22 9.32
CA ALA A 16 29.84 -44.62 9.92
C ALA A 16 29.28 -43.33 9.33
N GLY A 17 28.24 -43.51 8.51
CA GLY A 17 27.24 -42.54 8.18
C GLY A 17 26.61 -41.96 9.43
N GLY A 18 26.97 -40.73 9.74
CA GLY A 18 26.21 -39.87 10.63
C GLY A 18 25.06 -39.27 9.82
N ILE A 19 23.87 -39.83 9.97
CA ILE A 19 22.61 -39.20 9.57
C ILE A 19 22.56 -37.89 10.34
N LEU A 20 22.78 -36.78 9.65
CA LEU A 20 22.41 -35.46 10.15
C LEU A 20 20.87 -35.43 10.23
N VAL A 21 20.37 -35.86 11.38
CA VAL A 21 19.00 -35.57 11.80
C VAL A 21 18.92 -34.05 11.90
N GLY A 22 18.35 -33.44 10.87
CA GLY A 22 18.00 -32.02 10.92
C GLY A 22 17.13 -31.80 12.14
N HIS A 23 17.67 -31.13 13.13
CA HIS A 23 16.86 -30.55 14.19
C HIS A 23 15.92 -29.56 13.52
N GLN A 24 14.69 -29.99 13.23
CA GLN A 24 13.57 -29.08 13.05
C GLN A 24 13.40 -28.37 14.40
N GLU A 25 13.95 -27.16 14.49
CA GLU A 25 13.65 -26.28 15.60
C GLU A 25 12.13 -26.13 15.68
N ARG A 26 11.56 -26.60 16.76
CA ARG A 26 10.15 -26.36 17.05
C ARG A 26 9.94 -24.85 17.12
N PRO A 27 8.99 -24.30 16.36
CA PRO A 27 8.73 -22.88 16.43
C PRO A 27 8.39 -22.49 17.87
N ASP A 28 8.88 -21.32 18.30
CA ASP A 28 8.59 -20.73 19.58
C ASP A 28 7.08 -20.76 19.87
N PRO A 29 6.64 -21.05 21.12
CA PRO A 29 5.22 -21.12 21.49
C PRO A 29 4.40 -19.89 21.09
N GLY A 30 5.04 -18.71 21.01
CA GLY A 30 4.45 -17.48 20.48
C GLY A 30 4.15 -17.57 18.99
N THR A 31 5.09 -18.11 18.20
CA THR A 31 4.95 -18.33 16.76
C THR A 31 3.88 -19.37 16.45
N GLU A 32 3.79 -20.43 17.24
CA GLU A 32 2.75 -21.46 17.09
C GLU A 32 1.34 -20.94 17.39
N ARG A 33 1.20 -20.12 18.43
CA ARG A 33 -0.07 -19.42 18.73
C ARG A 33 -0.46 -18.44 17.63
N ARG A 34 0.52 -17.74 17.05
CA ARG A 34 0.34 -16.80 15.94
C ARG A 34 -0.15 -17.54 14.68
N MET A 35 0.52 -18.65 14.30
CA MET A 35 0.10 -19.49 13.17
C MET A 35 -1.31 -20.05 13.34
N ARG A 36 -1.65 -20.59 14.52
CA ARG A 36 -2.98 -21.14 14.82
C ARG A 36 -4.08 -20.06 14.77
N ARG A 37 -3.81 -18.86 15.28
CA ARG A 37 -4.74 -17.71 15.15
C ARG A 37 -4.90 -17.29 13.70
N GLY A 38 -3.81 -17.11 12.94
CA GLY A 38 -3.83 -16.75 11.53
C GLY A 38 -4.62 -17.75 10.68
N THR A 39 -4.42 -19.05 10.90
CA THR A 39 -5.14 -20.12 10.19
C THR A 39 -6.64 -20.10 10.49
N ARG A 40 -7.03 -19.93 11.77
CA ARG A 40 -8.45 -19.88 12.15
C ARG A 40 -9.15 -18.64 11.62
N TYR A 41 -8.48 -17.49 11.64
CA TYR A 41 -9.03 -16.24 11.10
C TYR A 41 -9.13 -16.29 9.58
N GLY A 42 -8.11 -16.82 8.90
CA GLY A 42 -8.11 -17.04 7.45
C GLY A 42 -9.26 -17.91 6.99
N ALA A 43 -9.53 -19.02 7.68
CA ALA A 43 -10.62 -19.92 7.34
C ALA A 43 -12.03 -19.30 7.50
N LEU A 44 -12.21 -18.37 8.45
CA LEU A 44 -13.51 -17.74 8.73
C LEU A 44 -13.70 -16.40 8.00
N LEU A 45 -12.65 -15.55 7.93
CA LEU A 45 -12.73 -14.23 7.30
C LEU A 45 -12.32 -14.25 5.83
N GLY A 46 -11.44 -15.17 5.43
CA GLY A 46 -10.96 -15.26 4.04
C GLY A 46 -12.07 -15.28 3.01
N PRO A 47 -13.07 -16.18 3.12
CA PRO A 47 -14.20 -16.20 2.17
C PRO A 47 -15.04 -14.92 2.19
N LEU A 48 -15.22 -14.26 3.35
CA LEU A 48 -15.93 -12.98 3.44
C LEU A 48 -15.13 -11.87 2.76
N LEU A 49 -13.81 -11.83 2.98
CA LEU A 49 -12.89 -10.89 2.33
C LEU A 49 -12.78 -11.11 0.83
N ALA A 50 -12.97 -12.36 0.36
CA ALA A 50 -13.06 -12.68 -1.07
C ALA A 50 -14.38 -12.26 -1.72
N GLY A 51 -15.36 -11.84 -0.94
CA GLY A 51 -16.68 -11.39 -1.43
C GLY A 51 -17.75 -12.50 -1.46
N GLY A 52 -17.46 -13.68 -0.92
CA GLY A 52 -18.39 -14.81 -0.86
C GLY A 52 -19.32 -14.76 0.38
N ALA A 53 -19.87 -13.60 0.71
CA ALA A 53 -20.70 -13.42 1.91
C ALA A 53 -22.09 -14.05 1.75
N THR A 54 -22.26 -15.29 2.26
CA THR A 54 -23.56 -15.91 2.47
C THR A 54 -24.02 -15.74 3.93
N PRO A 55 -25.32 -15.73 4.23
CA PRO A 55 -25.83 -15.62 5.59
C PRO A 55 -25.20 -16.63 6.56
N ASP A 56 -25.06 -17.89 6.13
CA ASP A 56 -24.45 -18.97 6.94
C ASP A 56 -22.98 -18.72 7.22
N LEU A 57 -22.24 -18.18 6.25
CA LEU A 57 -20.82 -17.86 6.41
C LEU A 57 -20.64 -16.69 7.38
N VAL A 58 -21.47 -15.64 7.26
CA VAL A 58 -21.49 -14.49 8.16
C VAL A 58 -21.76 -14.96 9.59
N THR A 59 -22.78 -15.77 9.81
CA THR A 59 -23.14 -16.31 11.13
C THR A 59 -22.03 -17.19 11.71
N ARG A 60 -21.40 -18.06 10.89
CA ARG A 60 -20.26 -18.87 11.32
C ARG A 60 -19.06 -18.02 11.73
N ALA A 61 -18.72 -17.01 10.93
CA ALA A 61 -17.62 -16.12 11.23
C ALA A 61 -17.90 -15.31 12.50
N ALA A 62 -19.10 -14.77 12.65
CA ALA A 62 -19.52 -14.03 13.83
C ALA A 62 -19.37 -14.86 15.11
N ARG A 63 -19.94 -16.08 15.14
CA ARG A 63 -19.85 -16.99 16.28
C ARG A 63 -18.42 -17.48 16.52
N GLY A 64 -17.71 -17.87 15.48
CA GLY A 64 -16.36 -18.42 15.56
C GLY A 64 -15.31 -17.43 16.08
N LEU A 65 -15.51 -16.14 15.85
CA LEU A 65 -14.60 -15.08 16.22
C LEU A 65 -15.12 -14.17 17.36
N GLY A 66 -16.35 -14.39 17.83
CA GLY A 66 -17.00 -13.52 18.81
C GLY A 66 -17.22 -12.11 18.28
N LEU A 67 -17.58 -11.99 16.98
CA LEU A 67 -17.85 -10.73 16.31
C LEU A 67 -19.35 -10.49 16.18
N PRO A 68 -19.86 -9.26 16.31
CA PRO A 68 -21.22 -8.96 15.94
C PRO A 68 -21.38 -9.06 14.40
N GLU A 69 -22.49 -9.61 13.92
CA GLU A 69 -22.77 -9.64 12.47
C GLU A 69 -22.92 -8.24 11.89
N ARG A 70 -23.46 -7.32 12.69
CA ARG A 70 -23.55 -5.88 12.41
C ARG A 70 -22.70 -5.10 13.39
N GLY A 71 -21.93 -4.16 12.87
CA GLY A 71 -21.00 -3.34 13.65
C GLY A 71 -20.27 -2.38 12.74
N ARG A 72 -19.46 -1.51 13.31
CA ARG A 72 -18.62 -0.58 12.54
C ARG A 72 -17.32 -1.27 12.19
N TYR A 73 -17.18 -1.73 10.98
CA TYR A 73 -15.99 -2.41 10.50
C TYR A 73 -15.18 -1.56 9.53
N ALA A 74 -13.88 -1.74 9.52
CA ALA A 74 -13.00 -1.30 8.46
C ALA A 74 -12.05 -2.46 8.08
N VAL A 75 -11.58 -2.44 6.84
CA VAL A 75 -10.53 -3.34 6.37
C VAL A 75 -9.28 -2.53 6.10
N VAL A 76 -8.14 -3.06 6.52
CA VAL A 76 -6.81 -2.51 6.24
C VAL A 76 -6.06 -3.48 5.35
N VAL A 77 -5.42 -2.98 4.31
CA VAL A 77 -4.50 -3.74 3.45
C VAL A 77 -3.14 -3.09 3.52
N LEU A 78 -2.12 -3.85 3.94
CA LEU A 78 -0.73 -3.39 3.97
C LEU A 78 0.04 -3.93 2.77
N GLY A 79 0.92 -3.12 2.21
CA GLY A 79 1.83 -3.47 1.13
C GLY A 79 3.13 -4.12 1.59
N THR A 80 3.35 -4.17 2.89
CA THR A 80 4.52 -4.80 3.54
C THR A 80 4.06 -5.69 4.69
N PRO A 81 4.91 -6.63 5.15
CA PRO A 81 4.60 -7.44 6.34
C PRO A 81 4.29 -6.58 7.56
N VAL A 82 3.39 -7.07 8.39
CA VAL A 82 3.00 -6.39 9.63
C VAL A 82 4.20 -6.37 10.59
N PRO A 83 4.61 -5.20 11.11
CA PRO A 83 5.64 -5.13 12.15
C PRO A 83 5.23 -5.92 13.40
N ASP A 84 6.19 -6.58 14.06
CA ASP A 84 5.92 -7.37 15.25
C ASP A 84 5.27 -6.54 16.39
N ALA A 85 5.60 -5.27 16.48
CA ALA A 85 4.98 -4.33 17.42
C ALA A 85 3.46 -4.22 17.21
N VAL A 86 2.98 -4.19 15.97
CA VAL A 86 1.55 -4.13 15.63
C VAL A 86 0.82 -5.40 16.06
N VAL A 87 1.51 -6.54 15.97
CA VAL A 87 0.94 -7.84 16.36
C VAL A 87 1.01 -8.06 17.88
N ALA A 88 2.07 -7.58 18.54
CA ALA A 88 2.33 -7.77 19.95
C ALA A 88 1.45 -6.88 20.85
N GLU A 89 1.20 -5.64 20.45
CA GLU A 89 0.39 -4.70 21.23
C GLU A 89 -1.11 -5.02 21.21
N GLY A 90 -1.49 -6.02 20.42
CA GLY A 90 -2.79 -6.65 20.49
C GLY A 90 -3.99 -5.80 20.07
N PRO A 91 -5.17 -6.39 20.19
CA PRO A 91 -6.38 -5.91 19.54
C PRO A 91 -7.13 -4.78 20.26
N ASP A 92 -6.70 -4.30 21.40
CA ASP A 92 -7.50 -3.39 22.25
C ASP A 92 -6.84 -2.02 22.46
N VAL A 93 -6.56 -1.31 21.36
CA VAL A 93 -6.20 0.12 21.45
C VAL A 93 -7.44 0.95 21.15
N ASP A 94 -7.84 1.80 22.08
CA ASP A 94 -9.00 2.69 21.95
C ASP A 94 -10.34 1.96 21.69
N GLY A 95 -10.49 0.72 22.19
CA GLY A 95 -11.69 -0.11 21.99
C GLY A 95 -11.84 -0.67 20.58
N ALA A 96 -10.81 -0.62 19.76
CA ALA A 96 -10.80 -1.24 18.43
C ALA A 96 -10.20 -2.65 18.52
N ARG A 97 -10.88 -3.64 17.91
CA ARG A 97 -10.42 -5.03 17.88
C ARG A 97 -9.95 -5.39 16.47
N TRP A 98 -8.80 -6.06 16.38
CA TRP A 98 -8.10 -6.34 15.12
C TRP A 98 -7.97 -7.85 14.88
N TRP A 99 -8.15 -8.25 13.63
CA TRP A 99 -7.91 -9.62 13.17
C TRP A 99 -7.04 -9.57 11.92
N TRP A 100 -5.82 -10.08 12.03
CA TRP A 100 -4.84 -10.12 10.95
C TRP A 100 -4.85 -11.46 10.21
N GLY A 101 -4.67 -11.43 8.88
CA GLY A 101 -4.49 -12.60 8.05
C GLY A 101 -3.76 -12.23 6.75
N SER A 102 -3.13 -13.22 6.13
CA SER A 102 -2.55 -13.05 4.79
C SER A 102 -3.65 -13.01 3.73
N ALA A 103 -3.42 -12.26 2.68
CA ALA A 103 -4.36 -12.10 1.56
C ALA A 103 -4.35 -13.30 0.58
N GLU A 104 -3.82 -14.46 0.97
CA GLU A 104 -3.82 -15.66 0.15
C GLU A 104 -5.26 -16.15 -0.06
N GLY A 105 -5.80 -15.95 -1.25
CA GLY A 105 -7.14 -16.46 -1.54
C GLY A 105 -7.87 -15.95 -2.78
N SER A 106 -7.21 -15.33 -3.76
CA SER A 106 -7.81 -15.15 -5.09
C SER A 106 -6.91 -15.79 -6.14
N PRO A 107 -7.36 -16.89 -6.80
CA PRO A 107 -6.66 -17.44 -7.96
C PRO A 107 -6.79 -16.41 -9.10
N GLY A 108 -5.73 -15.69 -9.38
CA GLY A 108 -5.64 -14.62 -10.39
C GLY A 108 -4.83 -13.39 -9.99
N GLU A 109 -4.65 -13.12 -8.71
CA GLU A 109 -3.81 -12.01 -8.22
C GLU A 109 -2.44 -12.48 -7.70
N ALA A 110 -2.20 -13.80 -7.65
CA ALA A 110 -0.99 -14.42 -7.10
C ALA A 110 0.27 -14.22 -7.96
N GLU A 111 0.12 -13.88 -9.25
CA GLU A 111 1.25 -13.76 -10.17
C GLU A 111 1.86 -12.36 -10.26
N ALA A 112 1.30 -11.36 -9.58
CA ALA A 112 1.70 -9.99 -9.87
C ALA A 112 2.69 -9.34 -8.90
N ARG A 113 2.95 -9.87 -7.70
CA ARG A 113 4.03 -9.33 -6.83
C ARG A 113 4.44 -10.34 -5.74
N GLU A 114 5.70 -10.70 -5.73
CA GLU A 114 6.44 -11.33 -4.63
C GLU A 114 6.36 -10.43 -3.37
N GLY A 115 5.47 -10.74 -2.47
CA GLY A 115 5.27 -10.03 -1.20
C GLY A 115 3.81 -10.14 -0.78
N GLY A 116 3.50 -11.12 0.06
CA GLY A 116 2.14 -11.34 0.56
C GLY A 116 1.59 -10.06 1.20
N ARG A 117 0.48 -9.54 0.64
CA ARG A 117 -0.24 -8.41 1.25
C ARG A 117 -0.90 -8.90 2.53
N GLU A 118 -0.72 -8.15 3.60
CA GLU A 118 -1.39 -8.44 4.86
C GLU A 118 -2.72 -7.70 4.96
N VAL A 119 -3.73 -8.37 5.46
CA VAL A 119 -5.09 -7.83 5.59
C VAL A 119 -5.53 -7.90 7.04
N ALA A 120 -6.05 -6.80 7.57
CA ALA A 120 -6.73 -6.80 8.85
C ALA A 120 -8.20 -6.42 8.70
N VAL A 121 -9.05 -7.12 9.45
CA VAL A 121 -10.41 -6.68 9.74
C VAL A 121 -10.40 -5.99 11.09
N VAL A 122 -10.97 -4.82 11.18
CA VAL A 122 -10.99 -3.99 12.39
C VAL A 122 -12.46 -3.74 12.77
N LEU A 123 -12.86 -4.19 13.95
CA LEU A 123 -14.09 -3.72 14.61
C LEU A 123 -13.74 -2.42 15.32
N LEU A 124 -14.30 -1.33 14.85
CA LEU A 124 -13.94 0.02 15.28
C LEU A 124 -14.61 0.39 16.61
N GLY A 125 -13.82 0.92 17.51
CA GLY A 125 -14.29 1.62 18.70
C GLY A 125 -14.83 3.03 18.39
N PRO A 126 -15.12 3.82 19.43
CA PRO A 126 -15.64 5.20 19.30
C PRO A 126 -14.76 6.13 18.44
N ALA A 127 -13.44 5.97 18.56
CA ALA A 127 -12.46 6.82 17.88
C ALA A 127 -12.38 6.60 16.34
N GLY A 128 -12.98 5.52 15.83
CA GLY A 128 -13.18 5.28 14.40
C GLY A 128 -11.94 4.96 13.58
N ALA A 129 -12.12 4.93 12.24
CA ALA A 129 -11.07 4.51 11.29
C ALA A 129 -9.87 5.47 11.24
N ALA A 130 -10.07 6.76 11.52
CA ALA A 130 -8.97 7.74 11.55
C ALA A 130 -7.95 7.40 12.66
N ARG A 131 -8.43 7.03 13.84
CA ARG A 131 -7.55 6.63 14.95
C ARG A 131 -6.84 5.31 14.66
N ALA A 132 -7.55 4.35 14.05
CA ALA A 132 -6.95 3.09 13.61
C ALA A 132 -5.79 3.34 12.62
N ALA A 133 -6.00 4.21 11.63
CA ALA A 133 -4.95 4.59 10.68
C ALA A 133 -3.78 5.31 11.36
N ALA A 134 -4.05 6.23 12.28
CA ALA A 134 -3.01 6.93 13.06
C ALA A 134 -2.17 5.94 13.87
N ARG A 135 -2.81 4.97 14.52
CA ARG A 135 -2.11 3.96 15.31
C ARG A 135 -1.17 3.10 14.47
N LEU A 136 -1.60 2.70 13.26
CA LEU A 136 -0.71 1.97 12.35
C LEU A 136 0.53 2.79 11.97
N ARG A 137 0.36 4.10 11.73
CA ARG A 137 1.50 5.01 11.45
C ARG A 137 2.46 5.10 12.64
N GLU A 138 1.94 5.25 13.86
CA GLU A 138 2.72 5.29 15.11
C GLU A 138 3.56 4.01 15.29
N LEU A 139 3.03 2.86 14.90
CA LEU A 139 3.69 1.56 14.97
C LEU A 139 4.62 1.28 13.77
N GLY A 140 4.79 2.24 12.86
CA GLY A 140 5.68 2.12 11.71
C GLY A 140 5.17 1.17 10.61
N ALA A 141 3.87 0.83 10.64
CA ALA A 141 3.25 0.06 9.57
C ALA A 141 3.07 0.93 8.31
N GLY A 142 3.11 0.31 7.14
CA GLY A 142 2.84 0.95 5.86
C GLY A 142 3.88 0.60 4.80
N PRO A 143 3.58 0.88 3.51
CA PRO A 143 2.37 1.56 3.04
C PRO A 143 1.10 0.74 3.27
N GLY A 144 -0.02 1.42 3.45
CA GLY A 144 -1.29 0.75 3.69
C GLY A 144 -2.52 1.56 3.30
N GLY A 145 -3.59 0.86 2.95
CA GLY A 145 -4.89 1.44 2.64
C GLY A 145 -5.96 1.00 3.64
N VAL A 146 -6.81 1.92 4.02
CA VAL A 146 -7.93 1.71 4.93
C VAL A 146 -9.24 1.98 4.20
N SER A 147 -10.18 1.04 4.27
CA SER A 147 -11.50 1.17 3.66
C SER A 147 -12.36 2.24 4.35
N PRO A 148 -13.42 2.70 3.69
CA PRO A 148 -14.55 3.30 4.38
C PRO A 148 -15.11 2.37 5.46
N VAL A 149 -15.83 2.94 6.40
CA VAL A 149 -16.51 2.17 7.45
C VAL A 149 -17.73 1.46 6.85
N VAL A 150 -17.83 0.15 7.09
CA VAL A 150 -18.96 -0.68 6.67
C VAL A 150 -19.76 -1.17 7.88
N GLY A 151 -21.04 -1.50 7.67
CA GLY A 151 -21.99 -1.78 8.72
C GLY A 151 -22.11 -3.23 9.14
N SER A 152 -21.48 -4.15 8.39
CA SER A 152 -21.65 -5.59 8.61
C SER A 152 -20.46 -6.41 8.11
N LEU A 153 -20.36 -7.66 8.61
CA LEU A 153 -19.40 -8.65 8.12
C LEU A 153 -19.65 -9.02 6.63
N ALA A 154 -20.87 -8.90 6.14
CA ALA A 154 -21.20 -9.18 4.75
C ALA A 154 -20.52 -8.22 3.75
N GLU A 155 -20.18 -7.01 4.21
CA GLU A 155 -19.57 -5.96 3.38
C GLU A 155 -18.04 -6.01 3.35
N LEU A 156 -17.40 -6.94 4.09
CA LEU A 156 -15.96 -7.01 4.21
C LEU A 156 -15.23 -7.20 2.87
N GLY A 157 -15.83 -7.94 1.92
CA GLY A 157 -15.24 -8.13 0.60
C GLY A 157 -15.18 -6.83 -0.21
N ALA A 158 -16.24 -6.01 -0.17
CA ALA A 158 -16.23 -4.68 -0.76
C ALA A 158 -15.22 -3.76 -0.06
N ALA A 159 -15.22 -3.76 1.28
CA ALA A 159 -14.28 -2.99 2.08
C ALA A 159 -12.81 -3.36 1.76
N ARG A 160 -12.50 -4.66 1.61
CA ARG A 160 -11.15 -5.11 1.22
C ARG A 160 -10.72 -4.54 -0.14
N ARG A 161 -11.58 -4.61 -1.15
CA ARG A 161 -11.26 -4.04 -2.48
C ARG A 161 -10.99 -2.54 -2.39
N LEU A 162 -11.81 -1.81 -1.64
CA LEU A 162 -11.64 -0.38 -1.44
C LEU A 162 -10.37 -0.05 -0.65
N ALA A 163 -10.00 -0.83 0.36
CA ALA A 163 -8.73 -0.70 1.06
C ALA A 163 -7.53 -0.98 0.13
N GLY A 164 -7.64 -1.99 -0.73
CA GLY A 164 -6.64 -2.27 -1.76
C GLY A 164 -6.47 -1.10 -2.74
N THR A 165 -7.58 -0.49 -3.16
CA THR A 165 -7.55 0.73 -4.00
C THR A 165 -6.87 1.91 -3.25
N ALA A 166 -7.17 2.11 -1.97
CA ALA A 166 -6.51 3.14 -1.16
C ALA A 166 -4.99 2.91 -1.08
N LEU A 167 -4.55 1.67 -0.90
CA LEU A 167 -3.12 1.31 -0.92
C LEU A 167 -2.44 1.71 -2.23
N LEU A 168 -3.10 1.55 -3.38
CA LEU A 168 -2.55 1.94 -4.67
C LEU A 168 -2.39 3.46 -4.84
N THR A 169 -2.99 4.27 -3.97
CA THR A 169 -2.83 5.73 -3.96
C THR A 169 -1.66 6.20 -3.08
N CYS A 170 -0.99 5.30 -2.37
CA CYS A 170 0.21 5.64 -1.62
C CYS A 170 1.34 5.99 -2.58
N ALA A 171 2.13 7.00 -2.23
CA ALA A 171 3.32 7.33 -3.00
C ALA A 171 4.30 6.14 -2.99
N PRO A 172 4.95 5.83 -4.12
CA PRO A 172 5.96 4.78 -4.19
C PRO A 172 7.05 4.96 -3.13
N GLY A 173 7.39 3.89 -2.42
CA GLY A 173 8.41 3.93 -1.36
C GLY A 173 8.00 4.63 -0.06
N SER A 174 6.80 5.19 0.02
CA SER A 174 6.29 5.82 1.25
C SER A 174 5.88 4.79 2.30
N ARG A 175 5.71 5.25 3.55
CA ARG A 175 5.09 4.48 4.64
C ARG A 175 3.71 5.04 4.99
N GLU A 176 3.03 5.64 4.03
CA GLU A 176 1.72 6.22 4.27
C GLU A 176 0.68 5.16 4.61
N ILE A 177 -0.18 5.46 5.58
CA ILE A 177 -1.46 4.76 5.78
C ILE A 177 -2.56 5.72 5.32
N VAL A 178 -3.19 5.39 4.22
CA VAL A 178 -4.16 6.23 3.53
C VAL A 178 -5.57 5.71 3.76
N ARG A 179 -6.49 6.58 4.15
CA ARG A 179 -7.92 6.28 4.14
C ARG A 179 -8.49 6.63 2.77
N LEU A 180 -9.30 5.73 2.22
CA LEU A 180 -9.89 5.94 0.90
C LEU A 180 -10.65 7.26 0.80
N ASP A 181 -11.41 7.61 1.84
CA ASP A 181 -12.22 8.83 1.89
C ASP A 181 -11.38 10.11 1.73
N GLU A 182 -10.08 10.06 2.03
CA GLU A 182 -9.14 11.17 1.91
C GLU A 182 -8.51 11.27 0.51
N ARG A 183 -8.65 10.24 -0.34
CA ARG A 183 -7.95 10.12 -1.63
C ARG A 183 -8.88 9.67 -2.77
N LEU A 184 -10.18 10.03 -2.72
CA LEU A 184 -11.16 9.61 -3.74
C LEU A 184 -10.77 9.94 -5.18
N PRO A 185 -10.25 11.14 -5.53
CA PRO A 185 -9.80 11.41 -6.88
C PRO A 185 -8.67 10.48 -7.34
N ALA A 186 -7.64 10.29 -6.51
CA ALA A 186 -6.54 9.36 -6.79
C ALA A 186 -7.04 7.92 -6.92
N ALA A 187 -7.98 7.50 -6.06
CA ALA A 187 -8.58 6.19 -6.10
C ALA A 187 -9.32 5.91 -7.41
N LEU A 188 -10.03 6.91 -7.95
CA LEU A 188 -10.67 6.80 -9.27
C LEU A 188 -9.62 6.62 -10.38
N LEU A 189 -8.52 7.35 -10.33
CA LEU A 189 -7.44 7.26 -11.31
C LEU A 189 -6.77 5.89 -11.30
N VAL A 190 -6.40 5.36 -10.13
CA VAL A 190 -5.77 4.03 -10.03
C VAL A 190 -6.72 2.88 -10.37
N SER A 191 -8.03 3.11 -10.28
CA SER A 191 -9.05 2.10 -10.63
C SER A 191 -9.23 1.89 -12.14
N ARG A 192 -8.74 2.81 -12.97
CA ARG A 192 -8.85 2.75 -14.43
C ARG A 192 -7.53 3.18 -15.09
N PRO A 193 -6.49 2.33 -15.01
CA PRO A 193 -5.14 2.68 -15.44
C PRO A 193 -5.06 3.04 -16.94
N GLU A 194 -5.87 2.41 -17.80
CA GLU A 194 -5.86 2.73 -19.24
C GLU A 194 -6.35 4.15 -19.49
N LEU A 195 -7.41 4.59 -18.80
CA LEU A 195 -7.93 5.96 -18.91
C LEU A 195 -6.97 6.99 -18.32
N SER A 196 -6.34 6.64 -17.22
CA SER A 196 -5.34 7.50 -16.55
C SER A 196 -4.10 7.68 -17.41
N THR A 197 -3.60 6.60 -18.03
CA THR A 197 -2.48 6.68 -18.98
C THR A 197 -2.84 7.54 -20.20
N ARG A 198 -4.06 7.39 -20.72
CA ARG A 198 -4.52 8.21 -21.85
C ARG A 198 -4.64 9.68 -21.46
N LEU A 199 -5.20 9.98 -20.30
CA LEU A 199 -5.28 11.36 -19.77
C LEU A 199 -3.88 11.98 -19.63
N LEU A 200 -2.94 11.26 -19.05
CA LEU A 200 -1.56 11.70 -18.90
C LEU A 200 -0.92 11.99 -20.24
N ALA A 201 -1.07 11.10 -21.22
CA ALA A 201 -0.51 11.28 -22.57
C ALA A 201 -1.13 12.47 -23.31
N GLU A 202 -2.44 12.68 -23.17
CA GLU A 202 -3.15 13.78 -23.85
C GLU A 202 -2.80 15.13 -23.25
N VAL A 203 -2.72 15.23 -21.91
CA VAL A 203 -2.49 16.50 -21.23
C VAL A 203 -1.01 16.81 -21.12
N PHE A 204 -0.19 15.86 -20.69
CA PHE A 204 1.24 16.04 -20.43
C PHE A 204 2.16 15.41 -21.48
N GLY A 205 1.63 14.82 -22.56
CA GLY A 205 2.45 14.24 -23.62
C GLY A 205 3.60 15.15 -24.07
N PRO A 206 3.35 16.41 -24.48
CA PRO A 206 4.41 17.34 -24.85
C PRO A 206 5.39 17.67 -23.72
N LEU A 207 4.92 17.68 -22.47
CA LEU A 207 5.76 17.89 -21.30
C LEU A 207 6.69 16.69 -21.04
N LEU A 208 6.21 15.46 -21.29
CA LEU A 208 6.98 14.23 -21.11
C LEU A 208 8.12 14.09 -22.12
N THR A 209 8.09 14.80 -23.25
CA THR A 209 9.17 14.81 -24.25
C THR A 209 10.34 15.73 -23.86
N LEU A 210 10.18 16.59 -22.85
CA LEU A 210 11.24 17.48 -22.38
C LEU A 210 12.33 16.68 -21.64
N VAL A 211 13.54 17.26 -21.59
CA VAL A 211 14.61 16.72 -20.73
C VAL A 211 14.16 16.69 -19.26
N PRO A 212 14.56 15.67 -18.49
CA PRO A 212 14.06 15.45 -17.13
C PRO A 212 14.13 16.69 -16.21
N ALA A 213 15.25 17.40 -16.22
CA ALA A 213 15.44 18.59 -15.38
C ALA A 213 14.43 19.71 -15.69
N GLU A 214 14.13 19.93 -16.96
CA GLU A 214 13.18 20.94 -17.38
C GLU A 214 11.75 20.55 -17.04
N ARG A 215 11.41 19.28 -17.28
CA ARG A 215 10.11 18.71 -16.90
C ARG A 215 9.88 18.86 -15.41
N SER A 216 10.84 18.46 -14.57
CA SER A 216 10.73 18.57 -13.10
C SER A 216 10.48 20.01 -12.66
N LEU A 217 11.21 20.99 -13.22
CA LEU A 217 11.01 22.41 -12.90
C LEU A 217 9.59 22.90 -13.20
N LEU A 218 8.98 22.46 -14.29
CA LEU A 218 7.61 22.85 -14.66
C LEU A 218 6.59 22.16 -13.76
N VAL A 219 6.78 20.88 -13.47
CA VAL A 219 5.91 20.10 -12.57
C VAL A 219 5.96 20.70 -11.16
N GLU A 220 7.14 20.88 -10.57
CA GLU A 220 7.32 21.51 -9.25
C GLU A 220 6.69 22.91 -9.18
N THR A 221 6.78 23.67 -10.28
CA THR A 221 6.18 25.01 -10.33
C THR A 221 4.65 24.93 -10.31
N LEU A 222 4.06 23.99 -11.03
CA LEU A 222 2.61 23.74 -11.02
C LEU A 222 2.15 23.29 -9.64
N GLU A 223 2.86 22.36 -9.04
CA GLU A 223 2.58 21.85 -7.68
C GLU A 223 2.60 22.95 -6.64
N ALA A 224 3.69 23.73 -6.58
CA ALA A 224 3.83 24.83 -5.66
C ALA A 224 2.72 25.90 -5.86
N TRP A 225 2.35 26.15 -7.10
CA TRP A 225 1.28 27.11 -7.41
C TRP A 225 -0.09 26.60 -6.94
N LEU A 226 -0.42 25.32 -7.15
CA LEU A 226 -1.65 24.68 -6.67
C LEU A 226 -1.72 24.69 -5.14
N GLU A 227 -0.66 24.26 -4.47
CA GLU A 227 -0.58 24.23 -3.01
C GLU A 227 -0.65 25.62 -2.37
N CYS A 228 -0.22 26.64 -3.10
CA CYS A 228 -0.36 28.04 -2.71
C CYS A 228 -1.70 28.65 -3.12
N GLY A 229 -2.71 27.85 -3.50
CA GLY A 229 -4.05 28.32 -3.87
C GLY A 229 -4.03 29.25 -5.07
N GLY A 230 -3.19 28.98 -6.09
CA GLY A 230 -3.10 29.76 -7.31
C GLY A 230 -2.30 31.08 -7.20
N SER A 231 -1.61 31.31 -6.09
CA SER A 231 -0.85 32.53 -5.86
C SER A 231 0.57 32.44 -6.38
N VAL A 232 0.90 33.13 -7.46
CA VAL A 232 2.25 33.21 -8.03
C VAL A 232 3.28 33.76 -7.02
N GLY A 233 2.89 34.75 -6.23
CA GLY A 233 3.77 35.35 -5.20
C GLY A 233 4.14 34.37 -4.10
N ARG A 234 3.14 33.63 -3.57
CA ARG A 234 3.38 32.61 -2.53
C ARG A 234 4.19 31.43 -3.08
N ALA A 235 3.88 30.98 -4.29
CA ALA A 235 4.64 29.92 -4.96
C ALA A 235 6.11 30.33 -5.20
N ALA A 236 6.35 31.59 -5.58
CA ALA A 236 7.71 32.13 -5.74
C ALA A 236 8.51 32.11 -4.42
N GLY A 237 7.89 32.52 -3.32
CA GLY A 237 8.50 32.43 -1.99
C GLY A 237 8.84 31.00 -1.60
N ARG A 238 7.95 30.03 -1.86
CA ARG A 238 8.16 28.61 -1.59
C ARG A 238 9.29 28.00 -2.44
N LEU A 239 9.38 28.40 -3.73
CA LEU A 239 10.39 27.91 -4.67
C LEU A 239 11.73 28.66 -4.59
N GLY A 240 11.86 29.67 -3.74
CA GLY A 240 13.08 30.48 -3.61
C GLY A 240 13.44 31.23 -4.90
N CYS A 241 12.47 31.66 -5.71
CA CYS A 241 12.71 32.33 -6.97
C CYS A 241 11.83 33.60 -7.16
N HIS A 242 12.15 34.39 -8.17
CA HIS A 242 11.36 35.60 -8.43
C HIS A 242 9.99 35.26 -9.02
N ARG A 243 8.96 36.06 -8.67
CA ARG A 243 7.57 35.87 -9.18
C ARG A 243 7.46 35.76 -10.70
N ASN A 244 8.29 36.49 -11.44
CA ASN A 244 8.30 36.45 -12.90
C ASN A 244 8.81 35.10 -13.42
N THR A 245 9.70 34.43 -12.69
CA THR A 245 10.16 33.07 -13.03
C THR A 245 9.02 32.07 -12.94
N VAL A 246 8.25 32.11 -11.84
CA VAL A 246 7.06 31.27 -11.66
C VAL A 246 6.04 31.55 -12.78
N PHE A 247 5.74 32.82 -13.03
CA PHE A 247 4.80 33.23 -14.07
C PHE A 247 5.22 32.71 -15.45
N ASN A 248 6.49 32.86 -15.83
CA ASN A 248 7.01 32.40 -17.12
C ASN A 248 6.97 30.87 -17.26
N ARG A 249 7.26 30.12 -16.16
CA ARG A 249 7.17 28.67 -16.15
C ARG A 249 5.73 28.19 -16.29
N LEU A 250 4.77 28.81 -15.59
CA LEU A 250 3.35 28.49 -15.73
C LEU A 250 2.84 28.79 -17.15
N ARG A 251 3.21 29.95 -17.72
CA ARG A 251 2.89 30.28 -19.12
C ARG A 251 3.47 29.27 -20.11
N ARG A 252 4.68 28.78 -19.86
CA ARG A 252 5.29 27.74 -20.69
C ARG A 252 4.53 26.42 -20.55
N LEU A 253 4.13 26.04 -19.36
CA LEU A 253 3.31 24.86 -19.10
C LEU A 253 1.98 24.95 -19.84
N GLU A 254 1.24 26.07 -19.77
CA GLU A 254 0.00 26.29 -20.51
C GLU A 254 0.20 26.11 -22.02
N ARG A 255 1.29 26.63 -22.59
CA ARG A 255 1.60 26.49 -24.03
C ARG A 255 1.89 25.03 -24.40
N LEU A 256 2.63 24.29 -23.57
CA LEU A 256 2.99 22.90 -23.84
C LEU A 256 1.79 21.97 -23.73
N THR A 257 0.93 22.20 -22.75
CA THR A 257 -0.23 21.34 -22.48
C THR A 257 -1.48 21.76 -23.25
N ALA A 258 -1.46 22.93 -23.90
CA ALA A 258 -2.63 23.58 -24.50
C ALA A 258 -3.83 23.66 -23.51
N ARG A 259 -3.55 23.81 -22.22
CA ARG A 259 -4.53 23.95 -21.14
C ARG A 259 -4.26 25.24 -20.37
N SER A 260 -5.32 25.98 -20.02
CA SER A 260 -5.23 27.23 -19.27
C SER A 260 -5.50 27.02 -17.78
N LEU A 261 -4.61 27.55 -16.95
CA LEU A 261 -4.74 27.55 -15.49
C LEU A 261 -5.90 28.44 -14.99
N SER A 262 -6.37 29.37 -15.83
CA SER A 262 -7.50 30.26 -15.53
C SER A 262 -8.87 29.69 -15.88
N ARG A 263 -8.92 28.58 -16.64
CA ARG A 263 -10.16 27.93 -17.04
C ARG A 263 -10.40 26.71 -16.16
N PRO A 264 -11.48 26.68 -15.34
CA PRO A 264 -11.68 25.63 -14.34
C PRO A 264 -11.66 24.20 -14.91
N ARG A 265 -12.26 23.95 -16.07
CA ARG A 265 -12.27 22.61 -16.69
C ARG A 265 -10.89 22.17 -17.13
N GLU A 266 -10.13 23.07 -17.76
CA GLU A 266 -8.75 22.78 -18.20
C GLU A 266 -7.80 22.63 -17.02
N LEU A 267 -8.03 23.36 -15.93
CA LEU A 267 -7.31 23.21 -14.68
C LEU A 267 -7.55 21.81 -14.05
N VAL A 268 -8.77 21.29 -14.11
CA VAL A 268 -9.08 19.94 -13.65
C VAL A 268 -8.28 18.90 -14.44
N ASP A 269 -8.18 19.03 -15.78
CA ASP A 269 -7.37 18.14 -16.60
C ASP A 269 -5.90 18.13 -16.15
N LEU A 270 -5.33 19.32 -15.90
CA LEU A 270 -3.95 19.47 -15.40
C LEU A 270 -3.75 18.84 -14.04
N VAL A 271 -4.69 19.04 -13.09
CA VAL A 271 -4.61 18.48 -11.73
C VAL A 271 -4.69 16.97 -11.76
N LEU A 272 -5.61 16.40 -12.54
CA LEU A 272 -5.76 14.94 -12.66
C LEU A 272 -4.53 14.32 -13.35
N ALA A 273 -4.00 14.94 -14.42
CA ALA A 273 -2.79 14.46 -15.09
C ALA A 273 -1.56 14.52 -14.16
N LEU A 274 -1.46 15.57 -13.33
CA LEU A 274 -0.42 15.70 -12.33
C LEU A 274 -0.50 14.58 -11.29
N GLU A 275 -1.70 14.25 -10.82
CA GLU A 275 -1.91 13.15 -9.87
C GLU A 275 -1.53 11.80 -10.50
N VAL A 276 -1.90 11.54 -11.76
CA VAL A 276 -1.44 10.33 -12.47
C VAL A 276 0.07 10.27 -12.57
N LEU A 277 0.73 11.39 -12.87
CA LEU A 277 2.18 11.46 -12.95
C LEU A 277 2.84 11.11 -11.61
N ARG A 278 2.32 11.65 -10.50
CA ARG A 278 2.80 11.35 -9.15
C ARG A 278 2.67 9.87 -8.79
N LEU A 279 1.50 9.27 -9.10
CA LEU A 279 1.22 7.87 -8.83
C LEU A 279 2.07 6.91 -9.70
N SER A 280 2.48 7.36 -10.89
CA SER A 280 3.29 6.59 -11.85
C SER A 280 4.80 6.74 -11.61
N SER A 281 5.23 7.80 -10.91
CA SER A 281 6.64 8.06 -10.62
C SER A 281 7.10 7.18 -9.48
N ALA A 282 7.54 5.93 -9.81
CA ALA A 282 8.41 5.21 -8.89
C ALA A 282 9.71 6.02 -8.75
N PRO A 283 10.27 6.20 -7.55
CA PRO A 283 11.65 6.66 -7.42
C PRO A 283 12.57 5.67 -8.14
N PRO A 284 13.63 6.12 -8.79
CA PRO A 284 14.61 5.29 -9.44
C PRO A 284 15.30 4.35 -8.46
#